data_67553f9897324f342317c36f388e2309
#
_entry.id   67553f9897324f342317c36f388e2309
#
_cell.length_a   1.000
_cell.length_b   1.000
_cell.length_c   1.000
_cell.angle_alpha   90.00
_cell.angle_beta   90.00
_cell.angle_gamma   90.00
#
_symmetry.space_group_name_H-M   'P 1'
#
loop_
_entity.id
_entity.type
_entity.pdbx_description
1 polymer ?
#
loop_
_entity_poly.entity_id
_entity_poly.type
_entity_poly.pdbx_seq_one_letter_code
_entity_poly.pdbx_strand_id
1 'polypeptide(L)'
;SLYLEGSDQHRGWFHSSLLESCGTRGRAPYDAVLTHGFVVDSDGRKMSKSLGNVISPIDLMKTHGADILRLWVVSGDYTEDLRIGKDILDGIADTYRRLRNTLRYLLGNLAGFTAAERLPPEQMPELERWVLHRLAELDEQVRTCNREFDYPRLAAQLHAFCAVDLSAFYFDVRKDAVYCDPVDSIRRRAARTVLDELFSCLTAWLAPVLAFTTEEAWRTRFPDGDSVHERTFPELPAGWRDAALGARWARVREIRRVVTGALELERREKRIGASL
;
A
#
# COMPACT_ATOMS: atom_id res chain seq x y z
N SER A 1 25.17 -1.50 -6.79
CA SER A 1 25.21 -1.98 -5.40
C SER A 1 24.87 -0.87 -4.43
N LEU A 2 24.08 -1.19 -3.39
CA LEU A 2 23.64 -0.28 -2.34
C LEU A 2 24.19 -0.75 -0.99
N TYR A 3 24.80 0.15 -0.21
CA TYR A 3 25.11 -0.07 1.20
C TYR A 3 24.00 0.55 2.05
N LEU A 4 23.44 -0.23 2.98
CA LEU A 4 22.34 0.19 3.86
C LEU A 4 22.69 -0.17 5.29
N GLU A 5 22.94 0.83 6.13
CA GLU A 5 23.28 0.68 7.55
C GLU A 5 22.98 1.96 8.32
N GLY A 6 23.17 1.93 9.64
CA GLY A 6 23.07 3.09 10.50
C GLY A 6 24.13 4.16 10.22
N SER A 7 23.85 5.37 10.60
CA SER A 7 24.74 6.53 10.40
C SER A 7 26.09 6.41 11.13
N ASP A 8 26.21 5.54 12.14
CA ASP A 8 27.47 5.22 12.82
C ASP A 8 28.51 4.55 11.91
N GLN A 9 28.05 3.89 10.83
CA GLN A 9 28.92 3.18 9.88
C GLN A 9 29.73 4.10 8.97
N HIS A 10 29.53 5.42 9.01
CA HIS A 10 30.44 6.39 8.42
C HIS A 10 31.84 6.34 9.03
N ARG A 11 31.96 5.90 10.29
CA ARG A 11 33.23 5.66 10.98
C ARG A 11 33.54 4.17 11.19
N GLY A 12 32.81 3.30 10.51
CA GLY A 12 32.95 1.85 10.60
C GLY A 12 33.08 1.20 9.22
N TRP A 13 32.12 0.37 8.87
CA TRP A 13 32.18 -0.44 7.66
C TRP A 13 32.23 0.38 6.36
N PHE A 14 31.46 1.48 6.25
CA PHE A 14 31.52 2.30 5.03
C PHE A 14 32.93 2.85 4.81
N HIS A 15 33.58 3.34 5.85
CA HIS A 15 34.92 3.93 5.79
C HIS A 15 35.98 2.87 5.48
N SER A 16 36.03 1.76 6.21
CA SER A 16 37.04 0.72 6.00
C SER A 16 36.93 0.08 4.61
N SER A 17 35.72 -0.30 4.19
CA SER A 17 35.49 -0.91 2.87
C SER A 17 35.79 0.06 1.73
N LEU A 18 35.52 1.36 1.91
CA LEU A 18 35.87 2.39 0.93
C LEU A 18 37.39 2.49 0.71
N LEU A 19 38.15 2.59 1.82
CA LEU A 19 39.61 2.68 1.76
C LEU A 19 40.22 1.44 1.11
N GLU A 20 39.80 0.26 1.53
CA GLU A 20 40.29 -1.01 0.97
C GLU A 20 39.97 -1.15 -0.53
N SER A 21 38.75 -0.82 -0.93
CA SER A 21 38.36 -0.91 -2.33
C SER A 21 39.06 0.12 -3.20
N CYS A 22 39.20 1.35 -2.74
CA CYS A 22 39.94 2.37 -3.46
C CYS A 22 41.42 2.01 -3.61
N GLY A 23 42.06 1.47 -2.54
CA GLY A 23 43.44 1.04 -2.57
C GLY A 23 43.71 -0.20 -3.46
N THR A 24 42.76 -1.13 -3.54
CA THR A 24 42.93 -2.40 -4.26
C THR A 24 42.30 -2.43 -5.64
N ARG A 25 41.24 -1.66 -5.87
CA ARG A 25 40.41 -1.70 -7.09
C ARG A 25 40.26 -0.33 -7.78
N GLY A 26 40.76 0.75 -7.18
CA GLY A 26 40.69 2.10 -7.72
C GLY A 26 39.27 2.70 -7.78
N ARG A 27 38.29 2.11 -7.08
CA ARG A 27 36.91 2.60 -7.05
C ARG A 27 36.22 2.28 -5.73
N ALA A 28 35.11 2.99 -5.44
CA ALA A 28 34.24 2.67 -4.31
C ALA A 28 33.62 1.28 -4.47
N PRO A 29 33.34 0.55 -3.36
CA PRO A 29 32.71 -0.78 -3.39
C PRO A 29 31.20 -0.72 -3.60
N TYR A 30 30.61 0.47 -3.63
CA TYR A 30 29.16 0.72 -3.77
C TYR A 30 28.90 1.84 -4.78
N ASP A 31 27.69 1.85 -5.32
CA ASP A 31 27.18 2.90 -6.20
C ASP A 31 26.36 3.94 -5.42
N ALA A 32 25.75 3.51 -4.32
CA ALA A 32 24.97 4.38 -3.43
C ALA A 32 25.08 3.90 -1.97
N VAL A 33 24.87 4.83 -1.04
CA VAL A 33 24.76 4.59 0.39
C VAL A 33 23.44 5.15 0.89
N LEU A 34 22.68 4.34 1.61
CA LEU A 34 21.47 4.76 2.31
C LEU A 34 21.71 4.57 3.80
N THR A 35 21.60 5.64 4.58
CA THR A 35 21.77 5.58 6.04
C THR A 35 20.44 5.75 6.76
N HIS A 36 20.30 5.07 7.89
CA HIS A 36 19.15 5.18 8.76
C HIS A 36 19.55 5.58 10.18
N GLY A 37 18.59 6.13 10.94
CA GLY A 37 18.71 6.41 12.37
C GLY A 37 18.60 5.14 13.21
N PHE A 38 18.48 5.33 14.53
CA PHE A 38 18.36 4.25 15.51
C PHE A 38 16.90 4.05 15.95
N VAL A 39 16.62 2.89 16.52
CA VAL A 39 15.32 2.63 17.14
C VAL A 39 15.39 3.06 18.60
N VAL A 40 14.43 3.91 18.99
CA VAL A 40 14.27 4.46 20.34
C VAL A 40 12.91 4.09 20.92
N ASP A 41 12.76 4.18 22.24
CA ASP A 41 11.45 3.96 22.88
C ASP A 41 10.43 5.07 22.56
N SER A 42 9.21 4.97 23.06
CA SER A 42 8.15 5.98 22.84
C SER A 42 8.53 7.38 23.33
N ASP A 43 9.41 7.47 24.33
CA ASP A 43 9.89 8.74 24.90
C ASP A 43 11.12 9.29 24.16
N GLY A 44 11.62 8.58 23.14
CA GLY A 44 12.81 8.96 22.39
C GLY A 44 14.13 8.59 23.07
N ARG A 45 14.11 7.69 24.06
CA ARG A 45 15.31 7.24 24.75
C ARG A 45 15.90 6.01 24.08
N LYS A 46 17.22 5.94 24.03
CA LYS A 46 17.93 4.75 23.53
C LYS A 46 17.51 3.51 24.31
N MET A 47 17.19 2.45 23.61
CA MET A 47 16.84 1.16 24.23
C MET A 47 18.07 0.52 24.87
N SER A 48 17.93 0.07 26.12
CA SER A 48 18.97 -0.67 26.82
C SER A 48 18.37 -1.71 27.76
N LYS A 49 19.10 -2.80 27.98
CA LYS A 49 18.68 -3.85 28.94
C LYS A 49 18.59 -3.30 30.35
N SER A 50 19.46 -2.37 30.74
CA SER A 50 19.48 -1.75 32.08
C SER A 50 18.25 -0.87 32.34
N LEU A 51 17.67 -0.27 31.32
CA LEU A 51 16.45 0.55 31.43
C LEU A 51 15.17 -0.32 31.30
N GLY A 52 15.29 -1.58 30.88
CA GLY A 52 14.14 -2.45 30.68
C GLY A 52 13.19 -2.02 29.55
N ASN A 53 13.62 -1.11 28.67
CA ASN A 53 12.82 -0.55 27.59
C ASN A 53 13.09 -1.20 26.21
N VAL A 54 13.79 -2.35 26.22
CA VAL A 54 14.09 -3.09 24.97
C VAL A 54 12.84 -3.81 24.48
N ILE A 55 12.44 -3.51 23.23
CA ILE A 55 11.38 -4.22 22.54
C ILE A 55 12.04 -5.23 21.60
N SER A 56 11.74 -6.52 21.84
CA SER A 56 12.26 -7.62 21.03
C SER A 56 11.47 -7.74 19.73
N PRO A 57 12.08 -7.65 18.53
CA PRO A 57 11.40 -7.92 17.26
C PRO A 57 10.77 -9.32 17.20
N ILE A 58 11.43 -10.32 17.78
CA ILE A 58 10.94 -11.71 17.81
C ILE A 58 9.62 -11.80 18.60
N ASP A 59 9.51 -11.10 19.73
CA ASP A 59 8.30 -11.12 20.54
C ASP A 59 7.17 -10.32 19.89
N LEU A 60 7.50 -9.22 19.19
CA LEU A 60 6.54 -8.50 18.35
C LEU A 60 6.02 -9.38 17.22
N MET A 61 6.88 -10.11 16.54
CA MET A 61 6.45 -11.02 15.47
C MET A 61 5.52 -12.13 15.95
N LYS A 62 5.70 -12.63 17.18
CA LYS A 62 4.80 -13.64 17.78
C LYS A 62 3.39 -13.10 18.04
N THR A 63 3.27 -11.82 18.37
CA THR A 63 1.99 -11.20 18.75
C THR A 63 1.31 -10.44 17.60
N HIS A 64 2.07 -9.77 16.74
CA HIS A 64 1.56 -8.91 15.69
C HIS A 64 1.83 -9.45 14.27
N GLY A 65 2.78 -10.38 14.14
CA GLY A 65 3.26 -10.85 12.84
C GLY A 65 4.35 -9.96 12.23
N ALA A 66 5.11 -10.51 11.30
CA ALA A 66 6.25 -9.82 10.68
C ALA A 66 5.81 -8.64 9.80
N ASP A 67 4.67 -8.73 9.13
CA ASP A 67 4.21 -7.67 8.21
C ASP A 67 3.89 -6.36 8.94
N ILE A 68 3.41 -6.40 10.17
CA ILE A 68 3.18 -5.19 10.97
C ILE A 68 4.51 -4.53 11.34
N LEU A 69 5.52 -5.30 11.71
CA LEU A 69 6.86 -4.77 11.97
C LEU A 69 7.48 -4.14 10.71
N ARG A 70 7.34 -4.82 9.56
CA ARG A 70 7.80 -4.30 8.27
C ARG A 70 7.07 -3.00 7.87
N LEU A 71 5.74 -2.97 8.04
CA LEU A 71 4.94 -1.78 7.77
C LEU A 71 5.32 -0.62 8.69
N TRP A 72 5.60 -0.88 9.97
CA TRP A 72 6.09 0.14 10.91
C TRP A 72 7.39 0.78 10.40
N VAL A 73 8.39 -0.02 10.01
CA VAL A 73 9.68 0.48 9.50
C VAL A 73 9.49 1.40 8.30
N VAL A 74 8.69 1.01 7.31
CA VAL A 74 8.51 1.79 6.08
C VAL A 74 7.54 2.96 6.24
N SER A 75 6.76 3.01 7.32
CA SER A 75 5.82 4.11 7.58
C SER A 75 6.45 5.28 8.33
N GLY A 76 7.61 5.08 8.97
CA GLY A 76 8.35 6.12 9.67
C GLY A 76 9.44 6.74 8.79
N ASP A 77 9.87 7.95 9.13
CA ASP A 77 11.06 8.55 8.55
C ASP A 77 12.31 7.87 9.12
N TYR A 78 12.78 6.84 8.44
CA TYR A 78 13.92 6.04 8.88
C TYR A 78 15.26 6.75 8.73
N THR A 79 15.32 7.93 8.11
CA THR A 79 16.53 8.75 8.07
C THR A 79 16.84 9.38 9.44
N GLU A 80 15.81 9.49 10.28
CA GLU A 80 15.87 9.92 11.67
C GLU A 80 15.68 8.72 12.62
N ASP A 81 15.77 8.97 13.94
CA ASP A 81 15.52 7.92 14.92
C ASP A 81 14.05 7.51 14.96
N LEU A 82 13.79 6.21 14.77
CA LEU A 82 12.45 5.64 14.75
C LEU A 82 11.97 5.32 16.17
N ARG A 83 10.83 5.90 16.55
CA ARG A 83 10.18 5.55 17.82
C ARG A 83 9.35 4.28 17.67
N ILE A 84 9.42 3.44 18.70
CA ILE A 84 8.58 2.25 18.81
C ILE A 84 7.91 2.21 20.18
N GLY A 85 6.63 1.83 20.21
CA GLY A 85 5.83 1.70 21.41
C GLY A 85 4.46 1.12 21.10
N LYS A 86 3.72 0.77 22.14
CA LYS A 86 2.42 0.09 21.98
C LYS A 86 1.44 0.92 21.12
N ASP A 87 1.27 2.19 21.42
CA ASP A 87 0.30 3.05 20.72
C ASP A 87 0.67 3.25 19.24
N ILE A 88 1.96 3.32 18.95
CA ILE A 88 2.47 3.40 17.57
C ILE A 88 2.15 2.10 16.83
N LEU A 89 2.42 0.95 17.44
CA LEU A 89 2.14 -0.36 16.85
C LEU A 89 0.64 -0.61 16.67
N ASP A 90 -0.20 -0.16 17.61
CA ASP A 90 -1.66 -0.23 17.46
C ASP A 90 -2.14 0.58 16.26
N GLY A 91 -1.60 1.78 16.02
CA GLY A 91 -1.88 2.59 14.83
C GLY A 91 -1.43 1.93 13.52
N ILE A 92 -0.26 1.30 13.53
CA ILE A 92 0.23 0.51 12.37
C ILE A 92 -0.65 -0.72 12.13
N ALA A 93 -1.10 -1.40 13.20
CA ALA A 93 -2.01 -2.53 13.08
C ALA A 93 -3.38 -2.13 12.48
N ASP A 94 -3.87 -0.92 12.77
CA ASP A 94 -5.07 -0.38 12.12
C ASP A 94 -4.86 -0.12 10.62
N THR A 95 -3.72 0.45 10.26
CA THR A 95 -3.32 0.65 8.87
C THR A 95 -3.22 -0.69 8.14
N TYR A 96 -2.55 -1.67 8.73
CA TYR A 96 -2.44 -3.03 8.21
C TYR A 96 -3.82 -3.68 7.98
N ARG A 97 -4.73 -3.57 8.96
CA ARG A 97 -6.09 -4.13 8.83
C ARG A 97 -6.84 -3.55 7.62
N ARG A 98 -6.70 -2.26 7.34
CA ARG A 98 -7.33 -1.61 6.18
C ARG A 98 -6.76 -2.14 4.87
N LEU A 99 -5.44 -2.28 4.74
CA LEU A 99 -4.79 -2.85 3.57
C LEU A 99 -5.21 -4.32 3.37
N ARG A 100 -5.15 -5.14 4.41
CA ARG A 100 -5.59 -6.55 4.37
C ARG A 100 -7.08 -6.68 4.01
N ASN A 101 -7.95 -5.84 4.56
CA ASN A 101 -9.37 -5.85 4.23
C ASN A 101 -9.62 -5.48 2.76
N THR A 102 -8.83 -4.59 2.18
CA THR A 102 -8.89 -4.29 0.73
C THR A 102 -8.58 -5.54 -0.09
N LEU A 103 -7.47 -6.24 0.21
CA LEU A 103 -7.13 -7.49 -0.49
C LEU A 103 -8.20 -8.58 -0.30
N ARG A 104 -8.74 -8.70 0.92
CA ARG A 104 -9.84 -9.65 1.21
C ARG A 104 -11.11 -9.33 0.40
N TYR A 105 -11.47 -8.05 0.28
CA TYR A 105 -12.60 -7.63 -0.53
C TYR A 105 -12.40 -7.99 -2.01
N LEU A 106 -11.21 -7.72 -2.54
CA LEU A 106 -10.84 -8.06 -3.91
C LEU A 106 -10.95 -9.57 -4.15
N LEU A 107 -10.36 -10.39 -3.28
CA LEU A 107 -10.42 -11.85 -3.37
C LEU A 107 -11.87 -12.38 -3.40
N GLY A 108 -12.70 -11.92 -2.47
CA GLY A 108 -14.10 -12.36 -2.40
C GLY A 108 -14.89 -12.03 -3.67
N ASN A 109 -14.65 -10.86 -4.25
CA ASN A 109 -15.36 -10.39 -5.43
C ASN A 109 -14.76 -10.88 -6.77
N LEU A 110 -13.58 -11.49 -6.74
CA LEU A 110 -12.92 -12.10 -7.88
C LEU A 110 -13.09 -13.62 -7.97
N ALA A 111 -13.83 -14.22 -7.03
CA ALA A 111 -14.13 -15.64 -7.10
C ALA A 111 -14.80 -15.99 -8.43
N GLY A 112 -14.21 -16.97 -9.15
CA GLY A 112 -14.71 -17.40 -10.47
C GLY A 112 -14.52 -16.36 -11.59
N PHE A 113 -13.77 -15.28 -11.40
CA PHE A 113 -13.48 -14.32 -12.48
C PHE A 113 -12.58 -14.95 -13.55
N THR A 114 -12.94 -14.76 -14.81
CA THR A 114 -12.22 -15.29 -15.97
C THR A 114 -11.88 -14.19 -16.97
N ALA A 115 -10.94 -14.47 -17.87
CA ALA A 115 -10.57 -13.55 -18.94
C ALA A 115 -11.75 -13.21 -19.89
N ALA A 116 -12.74 -14.10 -20.01
CA ALA A 116 -13.93 -13.86 -20.83
C ALA A 116 -14.86 -12.76 -20.28
N GLU A 117 -14.76 -12.47 -18.98
CA GLU A 117 -15.50 -11.36 -18.35
C GLU A 117 -14.87 -10.00 -18.59
N ARG A 118 -13.59 -9.95 -18.96
CA ARG A 118 -12.85 -8.69 -19.11
C ARG A 118 -13.50 -7.78 -20.14
N LEU A 119 -13.54 -6.49 -19.84
CA LEU A 119 -13.95 -5.43 -20.73
C LEU A 119 -12.79 -4.47 -21.00
N PRO A 120 -12.62 -4.02 -22.26
CA PRO A 120 -11.66 -2.97 -22.55
C PRO A 120 -12.16 -1.62 -22.00
N PRO A 121 -11.28 -0.66 -21.70
CA PRO A 121 -11.63 0.63 -21.08
C PRO A 121 -12.71 1.42 -21.84
N GLU A 122 -12.75 1.30 -23.17
CA GLU A 122 -13.70 2.01 -24.03
C GLU A 122 -15.16 1.54 -23.81
N GLN A 123 -15.34 0.33 -23.30
CA GLN A 123 -16.66 -0.24 -22.99
C GLN A 123 -17.03 -0.07 -21.51
N MET A 124 -16.12 0.46 -20.70
CA MET A 124 -16.36 0.64 -19.27
C MET A 124 -17.14 1.92 -18.97
N PRO A 125 -18.03 1.90 -17.97
CA PRO A 125 -18.59 3.13 -17.42
C PRO A 125 -17.49 4.08 -16.91
N GLU A 126 -17.84 5.35 -16.79
CA GLU A 126 -16.90 6.42 -16.44
C GLU A 126 -16.20 6.20 -15.08
N LEU A 127 -16.90 5.66 -14.10
CA LEU A 127 -16.34 5.41 -12.77
C LEU A 127 -15.20 4.38 -12.81
N GLU A 128 -15.33 3.32 -13.58
CA GLU A 128 -14.32 2.31 -13.79
C GLU A 128 -13.08 2.91 -14.47
N ARG A 129 -13.28 3.71 -15.51
CA ARG A 129 -12.19 4.42 -16.19
C ARG A 129 -11.47 5.39 -15.26
N TRP A 130 -12.21 6.04 -14.35
CA TRP A 130 -11.60 6.88 -13.33
C TRP A 130 -10.72 6.06 -12.36
N VAL A 131 -11.12 4.85 -11.95
CA VAL A 131 -10.27 4.00 -11.09
C VAL A 131 -9.00 3.58 -11.83
N LEU A 132 -9.09 3.24 -13.13
CA LEU A 132 -7.90 2.94 -13.94
C LEU A 132 -6.97 4.16 -14.05
N HIS A 133 -7.52 5.37 -14.23
CA HIS A 133 -6.75 6.60 -14.18
C HIS A 133 -6.02 6.78 -12.84
N ARG A 134 -6.72 6.56 -11.71
CA ARG A 134 -6.12 6.62 -10.38
C ARG A 134 -5.03 5.57 -10.17
N LEU A 135 -5.21 4.35 -10.70
CA LEU A 135 -4.16 3.33 -10.71
C LEU A 135 -2.91 3.80 -11.45
N ALA A 136 -3.08 4.38 -12.64
CA ALA A 136 -1.95 4.89 -13.43
C ALA A 136 -1.23 6.06 -12.73
N GLU A 137 -1.95 6.93 -12.00
CA GLU A 137 -1.32 7.95 -11.16
C GLU A 137 -0.54 7.36 -10.00
N LEU A 138 -1.12 6.36 -9.35
CA LEU A 138 -0.49 5.70 -8.20
C LEU A 138 0.75 4.91 -8.64
N ASP A 139 0.75 4.24 -9.80
CA ASP A 139 1.91 3.53 -10.33
C ASP A 139 3.12 4.45 -10.52
N GLU A 140 2.90 5.64 -11.09
CA GLU A 140 3.96 6.64 -11.23
C GLU A 140 4.55 7.05 -9.87
N GLN A 141 3.68 7.24 -8.86
CA GLN A 141 4.09 7.57 -7.50
C GLN A 141 4.83 6.42 -6.83
N VAL A 142 4.34 5.18 -6.96
CA VAL A 142 4.98 3.98 -6.45
C VAL A 142 6.40 3.84 -7.02
N ARG A 143 6.55 3.96 -8.33
CA ARG A 143 7.86 3.86 -8.99
C ARG A 143 8.81 4.99 -8.58
N THR A 144 8.29 6.22 -8.42
CA THR A 144 9.08 7.35 -7.96
C THR A 144 9.53 7.16 -6.50
N CYS A 145 8.62 6.83 -5.60
CA CYS A 145 8.97 6.59 -4.19
C CYS A 145 10.01 5.46 -4.03
N ASN A 146 9.88 4.37 -4.80
CA ASN A 146 10.88 3.29 -4.76
C ASN A 146 12.25 3.73 -5.27
N ARG A 147 12.30 4.55 -6.32
CA ARG A 147 13.56 5.06 -6.89
C ARG A 147 14.25 6.05 -5.94
N GLU A 148 13.46 6.83 -5.21
CA GLU A 148 13.92 7.85 -4.26
C GLU A 148 14.08 7.32 -2.83
N PHE A 149 13.74 6.05 -2.58
CA PHE A 149 13.70 5.45 -1.25
C PHE A 149 12.74 6.17 -0.28
N ASP A 150 11.71 6.84 -0.79
CA ASP A 150 10.70 7.55 0.00
C ASP A 150 9.57 6.58 0.42
N TYR A 151 9.91 5.63 1.28
CA TYR A 151 8.96 4.61 1.73
C TYR A 151 7.84 5.14 2.63
N PRO A 152 8.04 6.14 3.49
CA PRO A 152 6.94 6.73 4.26
C PRO A 152 5.84 7.30 3.37
N ARG A 153 6.20 8.01 2.30
CA ARG A 153 5.27 8.51 1.31
C ARG A 153 4.57 7.39 0.55
N LEU A 154 5.31 6.35 0.16
CA LEU A 154 4.75 5.16 -0.49
C LEU A 154 3.67 4.50 0.39
N ALA A 155 3.98 4.23 1.65
CA ALA A 155 3.06 3.61 2.59
C ALA A 155 1.79 4.46 2.79
N ALA A 156 1.96 5.79 2.97
CA ALA A 156 0.85 6.72 3.12
C ALA A 156 -0.05 6.77 1.89
N GLN A 157 0.51 6.77 0.68
CA GLN A 157 -0.25 6.82 -0.58
C GLN A 157 -1.02 5.53 -0.83
N LEU A 158 -0.40 4.36 -0.63
CA LEU A 158 -1.06 3.06 -0.76
C LEU A 158 -2.20 2.92 0.26
N HIS A 159 -1.96 3.33 1.52
CA HIS A 159 -3.00 3.34 2.53
C HIS A 159 -4.16 4.28 2.18
N ALA A 160 -3.87 5.52 1.77
CA ALA A 160 -4.88 6.50 1.40
C ALA A 160 -5.72 6.01 0.20
N PHE A 161 -5.09 5.45 -0.81
CA PHE A 161 -5.78 4.88 -1.97
C PHE A 161 -6.73 3.74 -1.54
N CYS A 162 -6.24 2.78 -0.74
CA CYS A 162 -7.07 1.67 -0.26
C CYS A 162 -8.23 2.13 0.63
N ALA A 163 -7.97 3.06 1.55
CA ALA A 163 -8.95 3.49 2.53
C ALA A 163 -9.98 4.48 1.95
N VAL A 164 -9.51 5.47 1.17
CA VAL A 164 -10.33 6.61 0.75
C VAL A 164 -10.89 6.43 -0.67
N ASP A 165 -10.02 6.04 -1.63
CA ASP A 165 -10.46 5.90 -3.02
C ASP A 165 -11.22 4.59 -3.24
N LEU A 166 -10.76 3.50 -2.64
CA LEU A 166 -11.38 2.18 -2.82
C LEU A 166 -12.47 1.92 -1.79
N SER A 167 -12.11 1.75 -0.51
CA SER A 167 -13.05 1.29 0.52
C SER A 167 -14.20 2.27 0.77
N ALA A 168 -13.87 3.54 1.04
CA ALA A 168 -14.88 4.55 1.37
C ALA A 168 -15.65 5.09 0.15
N PHE A 169 -15.20 4.80 -1.06
CA PHE A 169 -15.83 5.33 -2.26
C PHE A 169 -16.14 4.24 -3.30
N TYR A 170 -15.17 3.72 -4.03
CA TYR A 170 -15.41 2.86 -5.18
C TYR A 170 -16.16 1.57 -4.81
N PHE A 171 -15.71 0.86 -3.79
CA PHE A 171 -16.35 -0.38 -3.35
C PHE A 171 -17.76 -0.15 -2.83
N ASP A 172 -17.97 0.93 -2.07
CA ASP A 172 -19.29 1.31 -1.57
C ASP A 172 -20.26 1.61 -2.71
N VAL A 173 -19.83 2.39 -3.71
CA VAL A 173 -20.66 2.75 -4.88
C VAL A 173 -20.95 1.55 -5.79
N ARG A 174 -20.03 0.57 -5.85
CA ARG A 174 -20.16 -0.59 -6.75
C ARG A 174 -20.63 -1.89 -6.11
N LYS A 175 -20.85 -1.90 -4.80
CA LYS A 175 -21.30 -3.11 -4.09
C LYS A 175 -22.54 -3.76 -4.75
N ASP A 176 -23.54 -2.95 -5.09
CA ASP A 176 -24.78 -3.48 -5.69
C ASP A 176 -24.53 -4.06 -7.09
N ALA A 177 -23.70 -3.39 -7.91
CA ALA A 177 -23.34 -3.90 -9.23
C ALA A 177 -22.62 -5.25 -9.15
N VAL A 178 -21.73 -5.41 -8.16
CA VAL A 178 -20.95 -6.65 -8.00
C VAL A 178 -21.79 -7.77 -7.39
N TYR A 179 -22.70 -7.46 -6.46
CA TYR A 179 -23.48 -8.48 -5.75
C TYR A 179 -24.82 -8.82 -6.40
N CYS A 180 -25.49 -7.83 -7.03
CA CYS A 180 -26.86 -7.96 -7.45
C CYS A 180 -27.05 -7.98 -8.97
N ASP A 181 -26.15 -7.35 -9.76
CA ASP A 181 -26.33 -7.31 -11.20
C ASP A 181 -26.14 -8.70 -11.85
N PRO A 182 -26.80 -8.97 -12.98
CA PRO A 182 -26.57 -10.17 -13.78
C PRO A 182 -25.10 -10.33 -14.17
N VAL A 183 -24.65 -11.58 -14.36
CA VAL A 183 -23.24 -11.92 -14.65
C VAL A 183 -22.73 -11.30 -15.96
N ASP A 184 -23.61 -11.07 -16.94
CA ASP A 184 -23.32 -10.47 -18.23
C ASP A 184 -23.47 -8.94 -18.26
N SER A 185 -23.93 -8.33 -17.15
CA SER A 185 -24.05 -6.88 -17.04
C SER A 185 -22.71 -6.19 -17.30
N ILE A 186 -22.70 -5.20 -18.19
CA ILE A 186 -21.54 -4.36 -18.47
C ILE A 186 -20.99 -3.75 -17.19
N ARG A 187 -21.87 -3.23 -16.32
CA ARG A 187 -21.49 -2.59 -15.05
C ARG A 187 -20.78 -3.56 -14.12
N ARG A 188 -21.28 -4.80 -13.98
CA ARG A 188 -20.66 -5.84 -13.15
C ARG A 188 -19.33 -6.31 -13.74
N ARG A 189 -19.30 -6.61 -15.04
CA ARG A 189 -18.10 -7.07 -15.74
C ARG A 189 -17.00 -6.00 -15.70
N ALA A 190 -17.34 -4.74 -15.94
CA ALA A 190 -16.40 -3.61 -15.85
C ALA A 190 -15.83 -3.47 -14.43
N ALA A 191 -16.71 -3.51 -13.40
CA ALA A 191 -16.26 -3.46 -12.01
C ALA A 191 -15.31 -4.62 -11.69
N ARG A 192 -15.64 -5.86 -12.04
CA ARG A 192 -14.78 -7.02 -11.78
C ARG A 192 -13.46 -6.98 -12.57
N THR A 193 -13.47 -6.43 -13.78
CA THR A 193 -12.23 -6.18 -14.54
C THR A 193 -11.32 -5.22 -13.78
N VAL A 194 -11.87 -4.12 -13.26
CA VAL A 194 -11.10 -3.15 -12.46
C VAL A 194 -10.62 -3.76 -11.13
N LEU A 195 -11.45 -4.59 -10.47
CA LEU A 195 -11.03 -5.30 -9.26
C LEU A 195 -9.85 -6.25 -9.54
N ASP A 196 -9.80 -6.88 -10.72
CA ASP A 196 -8.68 -7.73 -11.15
C ASP A 196 -7.39 -6.93 -11.35
N GLU A 197 -7.45 -5.76 -11.99
CA GLU A 197 -6.31 -4.86 -12.15
C GLU A 197 -5.83 -4.34 -10.79
N LEU A 198 -6.75 -3.94 -9.90
CA LEU A 198 -6.45 -3.53 -8.53
C LEU A 198 -5.75 -4.63 -7.75
N PHE A 199 -6.23 -5.87 -7.84
CA PHE A 199 -5.61 -7.00 -7.17
C PHE A 199 -4.18 -7.25 -7.67
N SER A 200 -4.00 -7.24 -8.99
CA SER A 200 -2.69 -7.43 -9.62
C SER A 200 -1.68 -6.37 -9.17
N CYS A 201 -2.08 -5.08 -9.21
CA CYS A 201 -1.21 -3.97 -8.82
C CYS A 201 -0.91 -3.96 -7.33
N LEU A 202 -1.95 -4.02 -6.49
CA LEU A 202 -1.78 -3.90 -5.04
C LEU A 202 -0.99 -5.07 -4.44
N THR A 203 -1.18 -6.30 -4.93
CA THR A 203 -0.37 -7.43 -4.45
C THR A 203 1.10 -7.26 -4.83
N ALA A 204 1.42 -6.79 -6.04
CA ALA A 204 2.79 -6.56 -6.46
C ALA A 204 3.44 -5.38 -5.71
N TRP A 205 2.74 -4.24 -5.56
CA TRP A 205 3.30 -3.05 -4.89
C TRP A 205 3.46 -3.23 -3.38
N LEU A 206 2.58 -4.00 -2.75
CA LEU A 206 2.65 -4.27 -1.31
C LEU A 206 3.57 -5.45 -0.96
N ALA A 207 3.94 -6.33 -1.91
CA ALA A 207 4.76 -7.50 -1.64
C ALA A 207 6.09 -7.19 -0.94
N PRO A 208 6.84 -6.12 -1.30
CA PRO A 208 8.06 -5.77 -0.59
C PRO A 208 7.84 -5.37 0.88
N VAL A 209 6.63 -4.97 1.26
CA VAL A 209 6.29 -4.50 2.61
C VAL A 209 5.49 -5.55 3.39
N LEU A 210 4.38 -6.00 2.85
CA LEU A 210 3.47 -6.98 3.45
C LEU A 210 3.73 -8.37 2.85
N ALA A 211 4.96 -8.85 3.00
CA ALA A 211 5.48 -10.02 2.30
C ALA A 211 4.63 -11.29 2.50
N PHE A 212 4.18 -11.56 3.71
CA PHE A 212 3.36 -12.73 4.02
C PHE A 212 1.90 -12.57 3.60
N THR A 213 1.33 -11.39 3.85
CA THR A 213 -0.07 -11.10 3.53
C THR A 213 -0.33 -11.10 2.03
N THR A 214 0.58 -10.55 1.23
CA THR A 214 0.43 -10.53 -0.22
C THR A 214 0.63 -11.91 -0.84
N GLU A 215 1.57 -12.69 -0.32
CA GLU A 215 1.76 -14.09 -0.74
C GLU A 215 0.52 -14.94 -0.40
N GLU A 216 -0.03 -14.81 0.81
CA GLU A 216 -1.28 -15.46 1.20
C GLU A 216 -2.43 -15.09 0.24
N ALA A 217 -2.59 -13.81 -0.05
CA ALA A 217 -3.63 -13.34 -0.96
C ALA A 217 -3.41 -13.84 -2.40
N TRP A 218 -2.19 -13.80 -2.87
CA TRP A 218 -1.81 -14.25 -4.21
C TRP A 218 -2.05 -15.76 -4.38
N ARG A 219 -1.54 -16.58 -3.44
CA ARG A 219 -1.71 -18.03 -3.44
C ARG A 219 -3.17 -18.46 -3.25
N THR A 220 -3.97 -17.69 -2.52
CA THR A 220 -5.42 -17.94 -2.40
C THR A 220 -6.10 -17.85 -3.76
N ARG A 221 -5.67 -16.93 -4.60
CA ARG A 221 -6.26 -16.75 -5.95
C ARG A 221 -5.63 -17.65 -7.01
N PHE A 222 -4.33 -17.86 -6.93
CA PHE A 222 -3.53 -18.61 -7.89
C PHE A 222 -2.72 -19.71 -7.18
N PRO A 223 -3.40 -20.79 -6.69
CA PRO A 223 -2.74 -21.80 -5.86
C PRO A 223 -1.61 -22.55 -6.56
N ASP A 224 -1.72 -22.73 -7.88
CA ASP A 224 -0.72 -23.42 -8.70
C ASP A 224 0.24 -22.45 -9.41
N GLY A 225 0.13 -21.14 -9.15
CA GLY A 225 0.98 -20.12 -9.76
C GLY A 225 2.31 -19.93 -9.04
N ASP A 226 3.19 -19.12 -9.63
CA ASP A 226 4.43 -18.69 -9.00
C ASP A 226 4.18 -17.79 -7.80
N SER A 227 5.22 -17.57 -6.97
CA SER A 227 5.14 -16.66 -5.83
C SER A 227 4.89 -15.21 -6.28
N VAL A 228 4.17 -14.44 -5.46
CA VAL A 228 4.01 -13.00 -5.69
C VAL A 228 5.37 -12.30 -5.72
N HIS A 229 6.37 -12.84 -5.01
CA HIS A 229 7.72 -12.29 -4.92
C HIS A 229 8.57 -12.51 -6.17
N GLU A 230 8.13 -13.36 -7.10
CA GLU A 230 8.78 -13.56 -8.40
C GLU A 230 8.24 -12.59 -9.46
N ARG A 231 7.22 -11.78 -9.12
CA ARG A 231 6.61 -10.82 -10.02
C ARG A 231 7.37 -9.50 -10.02
N THR A 232 7.43 -8.87 -11.18
CA THR A 232 7.77 -7.45 -11.32
C THR A 232 6.53 -6.57 -11.12
N PHE A 233 6.72 -5.29 -10.88
CA PHE A 233 5.61 -4.33 -10.89
C PHE A 233 4.93 -4.32 -12.25
N PRO A 234 3.58 -4.39 -12.31
CA PRO A 234 2.84 -4.41 -13.57
C PRO A 234 3.11 -3.18 -14.42
N GLU A 235 3.22 -3.38 -15.73
CA GLU A 235 3.28 -2.28 -16.70
C GLU A 235 1.85 -1.87 -17.05
N LEU A 236 1.47 -0.64 -16.68
CA LEU A 236 0.11 -0.15 -16.91
C LEU A 236 0.00 0.55 -18.27
N PRO A 237 -1.11 0.36 -19.00
CA PRO A 237 -1.34 1.04 -20.28
C PRO A 237 -1.37 2.56 -20.11
N ALA A 238 -0.57 3.27 -20.91
CA ALA A 238 -0.52 4.73 -20.89
C ALA A 238 -1.90 5.38 -21.16
N GLY A 239 -2.77 4.70 -21.92
CA GLY A 239 -4.14 5.15 -22.21
C GLY A 239 -5.08 5.18 -21.01
N TRP A 240 -4.67 4.66 -19.85
CA TRP A 240 -5.47 4.80 -18.62
C TRP A 240 -5.38 6.21 -18.01
N ARG A 241 -4.33 6.98 -18.35
CA ARG A 241 -4.20 8.37 -17.90
C ARG A 241 -5.20 9.26 -18.64
N ASP A 242 -6.13 9.87 -17.90
CA ASP A 242 -7.11 10.83 -18.37
C ASP A 242 -7.24 11.97 -17.36
N ALA A 243 -6.44 13.02 -17.55
CA ALA A 243 -6.38 14.14 -16.63
C ALA A 243 -7.72 14.92 -16.56
N ALA A 244 -8.47 14.97 -17.65
CA ALA A 244 -9.78 15.64 -17.70
C ALA A 244 -10.80 14.86 -16.86
N LEU A 245 -10.80 13.54 -16.98
CA LEU A 245 -11.61 12.64 -16.16
C LEU A 245 -11.24 12.76 -14.69
N GLY A 246 -9.95 12.75 -14.38
CA GLY A 246 -9.42 12.94 -13.02
C GLY A 246 -9.92 14.23 -12.38
N ALA A 247 -9.80 15.35 -13.07
CA ALA A 247 -10.25 16.66 -12.60
C ALA A 247 -11.78 16.70 -12.35
N ARG A 248 -12.57 16.10 -13.26
CA ARG A 248 -14.03 16.00 -13.09
C ARG A 248 -14.41 15.20 -11.86
N TRP A 249 -13.82 14.04 -11.66
CA TRP A 249 -14.10 13.20 -10.49
C TRP A 249 -13.58 13.78 -9.18
N ALA A 250 -12.51 14.56 -9.20
CA ALA A 250 -12.07 15.32 -8.02
C ALA A 250 -13.20 16.28 -7.57
N ARG A 251 -13.84 16.99 -8.51
CA ARG A 251 -14.97 17.87 -8.23
C ARG A 251 -16.19 17.10 -7.71
N VAL A 252 -16.54 16.00 -8.35
CA VAL A 252 -17.66 15.13 -7.90
C VAL A 252 -17.44 14.64 -6.47
N ARG A 253 -16.22 14.18 -6.15
CA ARG A 253 -15.86 13.70 -4.81
C ARG A 253 -15.88 14.83 -3.76
N GLU A 254 -15.49 16.05 -4.14
CA GLU A 254 -15.60 17.21 -3.26
C GLU A 254 -17.07 17.50 -2.89
N ILE A 255 -17.96 17.52 -3.88
CA ILE A 255 -19.40 17.70 -3.66
C ILE A 255 -19.96 16.57 -2.79
N ARG A 256 -19.63 15.31 -3.10
CA ARG A 256 -20.04 14.15 -2.30
C ARG A 256 -19.61 14.31 -0.84
N ARG A 257 -18.39 14.75 -0.57
CA ARG A 257 -17.88 14.97 0.80
C ARG A 257 -18.73 15.98 1.58
N VAL A 258 -19.14 17.07 0.94
CA VAL A 258 -20.01 18.08 1.56
C VAL A 258 -21.37 17.46 1.89
N VAL A 259 -21.99 16.75 0.93
CA VAL A 259 -23.29 16.10 1.11
C VAL A 259 -23.24 15.03 2.19
N THR A 260 -22.24 14.14 2.15
CA THR A 260 -22.11 13.09 3.17
C THR A 260 -21.83 13.66 4.56
N GLY A 261 -21.06 14.75 4.65
CA GLY A 261 -20.84 15.46 5.91
C GLY A 261 -22.13 16.02 6.49
N ALA A 262 -22.99 16.64 5.66
CA ALA A 262 -24.30 17.12 6.09
C ALA A 262 -25.21 15.97 6.56
N LEU A 263 -25.23 14.85 5.81
CA LEU A 263 -26.02 13.68 6.21
C LEU A 263 -25.55 13.07 7.54
N GLU A 264 -24.25 13.07 7.82
CA GLU A 264 -23.72 12.56 9.10
C GLU A 264 -24.15 13.46 10.29
N LEU A 265 -24.27 14.77 10.11
CA LEU A 265 -24.84 15.65 11.13
C LEU A 265 -26.27 15.27 11.45
N GLU A 266 -27.11 15.07 10.42
CA GLU A 266 -28.52 14.68 10.58
C GLU A 266 -28.67 13.28 11.23
N ARG A 267 -27.76 12.35 10.91
CA ARG A 267 -27.71 11.02 11.55
C ARG A 267 -27.32 11.10 13.02
N ARG A 268 -26.32 11.91 13.34
CA ARG A 268 -25.90 12.11 14.73
C ARG A 268 -27.02 12.68 15.60
N GLU A 269 -27.85 13.56 15.02
CA GLU A 269 -29.03 14.11 15.67
C GLU A 269 -30.27 13.20 15.58
N LYS A 270 -30.10 11.98 15.00
CA LYS A 270 -31.16 10.97 14.82
C LYS A 270 -32.37 11.47 14.01
N ARG A 271 -32.20 12.49 13.18
CA ARG A 271 -33.23 12.96 12.25
C ARG A 271 -33.40 12.06 11.04
N ILE A 272 -32.33 11.36 10.64
CA ILE A 272 -32.36 10.34 9.60
C ILE A 272 -31.69 9.04 10.09
N GLY A 273 -32.10 7.90 9.52
CA GLY A 273 -31.50 6.59 9.83
C GLY A 273 -30.14 6.38 9.21
N ALA A 274 -29.55 5.21 9.49
CA ALA A 274 -28.34 4.76 8.80
C ALA A 274 -28.63 4.61 7.30
N SER A 275 -27.60 4.78 6.46
CA SER A 275 -27.70 4.37 5.04
C SER A 275 -27.90 2.86 4.97
N LEU A 276 -28.81 2.43 4.12
CA LEU A 276 -29.00 1.02 3.75
C LEU A 276 -27.74 0.48 3.07
#